data_e2ce0740f16a3395135fb51f875dd96a
#
_entry.id   e2ce0740f16a3395135fb51f875dd96a
#
_cell.length_a   1.000
_cell.length_b   1.000
_cell.length_c   1.000
_cell.angle_alpha   90.00
_cell.angle_beta   90.00
_cell.angle_gamma   90.00
#
_symmetry.space_group_name_H-M   'P 1'
#
loop_
_entity.id
_entity.type
_entity.pdbx_description
1 polymer ?
#
loop_
_entity_poly.entity_id
_entity_poly.type
_entity_poly.pdbx_seq_one_letter_code
_entity_poly.pdbx_strand_id
1 'polypeptide(L)'
;MVEFIQKGDIFTIAGICSYAHGCNCAGAMGKGIALQFRERYPEMYTEYKHLCRYGLFNPGDVFDYDYGNGHIYNLATQQSWRSKAKMEYVETALNKMLDLALSKDVTGIALPAIGAGLGGLC
;
A
#
# COMPACT_ATOMS: atom_id res chain seq x y z
N MET A 1 -6.58 -10.36 14.90
CA MET A 1 -5.22 -9.82 14.93
C MET A 1 -4.66 -9.77 13.52
N VAL A 2 -3.96 -8.71 13.19
CA VAL A 2 -3.34 -8.56 11.86
C VAL A 2 -1.92 -9.09 11.91
N GLU A 3 -1.55 -9.94 10.96
CA GLU A 3 -0.19 -10.42 10.80
C GLU A 3 0.52 -9.68 9.68
N PHE A 4 1.81 -9.39 9.88
CA PHE A 4 2.66 -8.74 8.89
C PHE A 4 3.75 -9.70 8.45
N ILE A 5 3.86 -9.94 7.15
CA ILE A 5 4.83 -10.85 6.56
C ILE A 5 5.72 -10.07 5.61
N GLN A 6 7.03 -10.15 5.81
CA GLN A 6 8.00 -9.29 5.14
C GLN A 6 8.93 -10.00 4.16
N LYS A 7 8.85 -11.32 4.05
CA LYS A 7 9.78 -12.08 3.21
C LYS A 7 9.07 -12.80 2.08
N GLY A 8 9.81 -13.00 1.00
CA GLY A 8 9.38 -13.78 -0.14
C GLY A 8 8.40 -13.03 -1.03
N ASP A 9 7.76 -13.77 -1.89
CA ASP A 9 6.71 -13.24 -2.75
C ASP A 9 5.42 -13.16 -1.94
N ILE A 10 5.01 -11.95 -1.58
CA ILE A 10 3.83 -11.75 -0.74
C ILE A 10 2.55 -12.30 -1.37
N PHE A 11 2.51 -12.44 -2.69
CA PHE A 11 1.33 -12.92 -3.39
C PHE A 11 1.15 -14.44 -3.31
N THR A 12 2.16 -15.17 -2.85
CA THR A 12 2.10 -16.63 -2.76
C THR A 12 1.92 -17.15 -1.34
N ILE A 13 1.73 -16.28 -0.37
CA ILE A 13 1.58 -16.69 1.03
C ILE A 13 0.21 -17.31 1.24
N ALA A 14 0.19 -18.57 1.67
CA ALA A 14 -1.04 -19.30 1.90
C ALA A 14 -1.87 -18.64 3.01
N GLY A 15 -3.18 -18.53 2.77
CA GLY A 15 -4.11 -17.96 3.74
C GLY A 15 -4.14 -16.43 3.79
N ILE A 16 -3.31 -15.77 3.00
CA ILE A 16 -3.28 -14.30 2.93
C ILE A 16 -3.87 -13.84 1.61
N CYS A 17 -4.89 -12.98 1.70
CA CYS A 17 -5.57 -12.42 0.53
C CYS A 17 -5.53 -10.89 0.51
N SER A 18 -5.01 -10.26 1.56
CA SER A 18 -4.93 -8.80 1.64
C SER A 18 -3.47 -8.35 1.72
N TYR A 19 -3.20 -7.23 1.11
CA TYR A 19 -1.83 -6.75 0.91
C TYR A 19 -1.75 -5.27 1.20
N ALA A 20 -0.55 -4.80 1.54
CA ALA A 20 -0.28 -3.38 1.69
C ALA A 20 1.08 -3.06 1.09
N HIS A 21 1.24 -1.86 0.56
CA HIS A 21 2.52 -1.38 0.07
C HIS A 21 2.58 0.14 0.13
N GLY A 22 3.79 0.68 0.13
CA GLY A 22 4.00 2.11 0.13
C GLY A 22 3.89 2.70 -1.27
N CYS A 23 3.26 3.86 -1.38
CA CYS A 23 3.03 4.55 -2.63
C CYS A 23 3.41 6.02 -2.51
N ASN A 24 3.77 6.63 -3.65
CA ASN A 24 3.85 8.07 -3.73
C ASN A 24 2.48 8.67 -4.04
N CYS A 25 2.36 9.98 -3.98
CA CYS A 25 1.14 10.71 -4.28
C CYS A 25 1.15 11.34 -5.67
N ALA A 26 2.08 10.93 -6.52
CA ALA A 26 2.26 11.48 -7.86
C ALA A 26 1.71 10.59 -8.98
N GLY A 27 1.15 9.44 -8.63
CA GLY A 27 0.54 8.56 -9.63
C GLY A 27 1.48 7.60 -10.31
N ALA A 28 2.64 7.30 -9.72
CA ALA A 28 3.64 6.42 -10.34
C ALA A 28 3.80 5.11 -9.56
N MET A 29 3.61 4.00 -10.24
CA MET A 29 3.89 2.64 -9.74
C MET A 29 4.80 1.93 -10.75
N GLY A 30 5.98 2.51 -10.99
CA GLY A 30 6.85 2.08 -12.07
C GLY A 30 8.00 1.15 -11.68
N LYS A 31 8.19 0.84 -10.39
CA LYS A 31 9.31 0.04 -9.93
C LYS A 31 8.93 -0.88 -8.79
N GLY A 32 9.68 -1.98 -8.66
CA GLY A 32 9.63 -2.87 -7.52
C GLY A 32 8.26 -3.44 -7.25
N ILE A 33 7.89 -3.50 -5.97
CA ILE A 33 6.61 -4.10 -5.56
C ILE A 33 5.41 -3.32 -6.12
N ALA A 34 5.52 -2.00 -6.22
CA ALA A 34 4.43 -1.19 -6.78
C ALA A 34 4.13 -1.56 -8.22
N LEU A 35 5.16 -1.84 -9.02
CA LEU A 35 4.97 -2.30 -10.39
C LEU A 35 4.23 -3.63 -10.44
N GLN A 36 4.54 -4.56 -9.53
CA GLN A 36 3.83 -5.84 -9.45
C GLN A 36 2.35 -5.64 -9.13
N PHE A 37 2.01 -4.74 -8.22
CA PHE A 37 0.62 -4.42 -7.92
C PHE A 37 -0.09 -3.80 -9.12
N ARG A 38 0.58 -2.89 -9.81
CA ARG A 38 0.03 -2.28 -11.04
C ARG A 38 -0.28 -3.34 -12.10
N GLU A 39 0.61 -4.27 -12.31
CA GLU A 39 0.44 -5.31 -13.31
C GLU A 39 -0.65 -6.31 -12.95
N ARG A 40 -0.76 -6.65 -11.67
CA ARG A 40 -1.77 -7.60 -11.19
C ARG A 40 -3.16 -6.96 -11.10
N TYR A 41 -3.22 -5.67 -10.78
CA TYR A 41 -4.48 -4.96 -10.51
C TYR A 41 -4.53 -3.65 -11.31
N PRO A 42 -4.67 -3.75 -12.64
CA PRO A 42 -4.65 -2.55 -13.48
C PRO A 42 -5.79 -1.57 -13.19
N GLU A 43 -6.95 -2.07 -12.76
CA GLU A 43 -8.07 -1.20 -12.39
C GLU A 43 -7.76 -0.40 -11.12
N MET A 44 -7.08 -1.03 -10.17
CA MET A 44 -6.61 -0.34 -8.96
C MET A 44 -5.65 0.79 -9.34
N TYR A 45 -4.72 0.51 -10.24
CA TYR A 45 -3.76 1.51 -10.70
C TYR A 45 -4.46 2.70 -11.36
N THR A 46 -5.48 2.45 -12.14
CA THR A 46 -6.28 3.50 -12.78
C THR A 46 -6.95 4.39 -11.74
N GLU A 47 -7.57 3.80 -10.71
CA GLU A 47 -8.17 4.56 -9.61
C GLU A 47 -7.14 5.35 -8.82
N TYR A 48 -6.01 4.71 -8.51
CA TYR A 48 -4.90 5.37 -7.79
C TYR A 48 -4.40 6.60 -8.54
N LYS A 49 -4.15 6.48 -9.84
CA LYS A 49 -3.73 7.62 -10.67
C LYS A 49 -4.76 8.74 -10.64
N HIS A 50 -6.02 8.39 -10.70
CA HIS A 50 -7.11 9.34 -10.65
C HIS A 50 -7.12 10.11 -9.33
N LEU A 51 -6.99 9.39 -8.22
CA LEU A 51 -6.93 10.01 -6.89
C LEU A 51 -5.74 10.97 -6.77
N CYS A 52 -4.58 10.57 -7.26
CA CYS A 52 -3.39 11.42 -7.25
C CYS A 52 -3.59 12.67 -8.11
N ARG A 53 -4.17 12.51 -9.28
CA ARG A 53 -4.41 13.61 -10.23
C ARG A 53 -5.30 14.69 -9.64
N TYR A 54 -6.30 14.30 -8.86
CA TYR A 54 -7.28 15.23 -8.30
C TYR A 54 -6.97 15.65 -6.87
N GLY A 55 -5.78 15.34 -6.37
CA GLY A 55 -5.36 15.74 -5.02
C GLY A 55 -6.10 15.03 -3.91
N LEU A 56 -6.64 13.84 -4.18
CA LEU A 56 -7.41 13.05 -3.21
C LEU A 56 -6.61 11.98 -2.50
N PHE A 57 -5.34 11.84 -2.84
CA PHE A 57 -4.43 10.90 -2.20
C PHE A 57 -3.20 11.66 -1.75
N ASN A 58 -3.11 11.91 -0.44
CA ASN A 58 -2.09 12.78 0.15
C ASN A 58 -1.26 11.99 1.17
N PRO A 59 -0.04 12.47 1.53
CA PRO A 59 0.81 11.75 2.48
C PRO A 59 0.08 11.41 3.77
N GLY A 60 0.17 10.14 4.17
CA GLY A 60 -0.54 9.62 5.33
C GLY A 60 -1.89 9.00 5.02
N ASP A 61 -2.38 9.12 3.79
CA ASP A 61 -3.65 8.54 3.38
C ASP A 61 -3.50 7.05 3.04
N VAL A 62 -4.64 6.38 2.98
CA VAL A 62 -4.75 4.99 2.54
C VAL A 62 -5.83 4.91 1.46
N PHE A 63 -5.48 4.31 0.35
CA PHE A 63 -6.45 3.91 -0.65
C PHE A 63 -6.69 2.40 -0.50
N ASP A 64 -7.86 2.05 0.02
CA ASP A 64 -8.29 0.66 0.22
C ASP A 64 -9.02 0.18 -1.03
N TYR A 65 -8.37 -0.70 -1.77
CA TYR A 65 -8.95 -1.29 -2.98
C TYR A 65 -9.44 -2.70 -2.69
N ASP A 66 -10.75 -2.91 -2.80
CA ASP A 66 -11.35 -4.23 -2.67
C ASP A 66 -11.37 -4.91 -4.04
N TYR A 67 -10.61 -5.99 -4.21
CA TYR A 67 -10.57 -6.70 -5.48
C TYR A 67 -11.45 -7.95 -5.49
N GLY A 68 -12.28 -8.13 -4.48
CA GLY A 68 -13.23 -9.23 -4.36
C GLY A 68 -12.83 -10.28 -3.34
N ASN A 69 -11.63 -10.83 -3.45
CA ASN A 69 -11.12 -11.84 -2.53
C ASN A 69 -10.38 -11.26 -1.32
N GLY A 70 -10.14 -9.98 -1.32
CA GLY A 70 -9.41 -9.29 -0.26
C GLY A 70 -9.22 -7.83 -0.59
N HIS A 71 -8.32 -7.20 0.16
CA HIS A 71 -8.06 -5.77 0.07
C HIS A 71 -6.60 -5.49 -0.25
N ILE A 72 -6.37 -4.41 -0.98
CA ILE A 72 -5.04 -3.86 -1.19
C ILE A 72 -5.02 -2.48 -0.59
N TYR A 73 -4.16 -2.29 0.41
CA TYR A 73 -4.01 -1.02 1.10
C TYR A 73 -2.83 -0.28 0.50
N ASN A 74 -3.12 0.77 -0.24
CA ASN A 74 -2.11 1.63 -0.86
C ASN A 74 -1.82 2.75 0.11
N LEU A 75 -0.64 2.71 0.72
CA LEU A 75 -0.25 3.63 1.79
C LEU A 75 0.52 4.81 1.21
N ALA A 76 0.03 6.02 1.45
CA ALA A 76 0.68 7.24 0.96
C ALA A 76 1.87 7.58 1.85
N THR A 77 3.03 7.05 1.55
CA THR A 77 4.23 7.16 2.37
C THR A 77 5.16 8.29 1.95
N GLN A 78 4.97 8.84 0.76
CA GLN A 78 5.83 9.90 0.24
C GLN A 78 5.08 10.75 -0.78
N GLN A 79 5.50 12.01 -0.91
CA GLN A 79 4.83 12.99 -1.77
C GLN A 79 5.00 12.61 -3.26
N SER A 80 6.22 12.26 -3.65
CA SER A 80 6.52 11.89 -5.04
C SER A 80 7.52 10.75 -5.05
N TRP A 81 7.74 10.17 -6.23
CA TRP A 81 8.73 9.10 -6.38
C TRP A 81 10.18 9.58 -6.14
N ARG A 82 10.41 10.90 -6.17
CA ARG A 82 11.72 11.51 -5.92
C ARG A 82 11.95 11.84 -4.46
N SER A 83 10.89 12.00 -3.68
CA SER A 83 11.01 12.31 -2.27
C SER A 83 11.12 11.02 -1.46
N LYS A 84 11.70 11.12 -0.26
CA LYS A 84 11.78 9.98 0.64
C LYS A 84 10.48 9.82 1.40
N ALA A 85 10.17 8.60 1.77
CA ALA A 85 9.09 8.34 2.72
C ALA A 85 9.44 8.98 4.06
N LYS A 86 8.42 9.45 4.77
CA LYS A 86 8.60 10.01 6.11
C LYS A 86 7.90 9.11 7.12
N MET A 87 8.53 8.92 8.27
CA MET A 87 8.00 8.04 9.30
C MET A 87 6.59 8.48 9.74
N GLU A 88 6.35 9.78 9.88
CA GLU A 88 5.04 10.29 10.26
C GLU A 88 3.95 9.92 9.25
N TYR A 89 4.26 9.89 7.96
CA TYR A 89 3.30 9.48 6.93
C TYR A 89 3.03 7.98 7.01
N VAL A 90 4.09 7.20 7.22
CA VAL A 90 3.98 5.75 7.36
C VAL A 90 3.12 5.40 8.57
N GLU A 91 3.38 6.01 9.72
CA GLU A 91 2.62 5.77 10.94
C GLU A 91 1.15 6.14 10.77
N THR A 92 0.86 7.30 10.20
CA THR A 92 -0.50 7.74 9.96
C THR A 92 -1.24 6.78 9.04
N ALA A 93 -0.60 6.40 7.93
CA ALA A 93 -1.20 5.47 6.98
C ALA A 93 -1.41 4.09 7.58
N LEU A 94 -0.44 3.58 8.34
CA LEU A 94 -0.58 2.27 9.00
C LEU A 94 -1.73 2.27 10.00
N ASN A 95 -1.89 3.33 10.77
CA ASN A 95 -3.00 3.43 11.73
C ASN A 95 -4.35 3.45 11.01
N LYS A 96 -4.45 4.20 9.93
CA LYS A 96 -5.67 4.22 9.11
C LYS A 96 -5.96 2.85 8.51
N MET A 97 -4.92 2.17 8.01
CA MET A 97 -5.06 0.83 7.47
C MET A 97 -5.58 -0.15 8.51
N LEU A 98 -5.03 -0.11 9.72
CA LEU A 98 -5.47 -1.00 10.80
C LEU A 98 -6.94 -0.77 11.15
N ASP A 99 -7.37 0.47 11.23
CA ASP A 99 -8.78 0.79 11.48
C ASP A 99 -9.69 0.26 10.38
N LEU A 100 -9.29 0.43 9.12
CA LEU A 100 -10.04 -0.10 7.97
C LEU A 100 -10.10 -1.63 8.00
N ALA A 101 -8.97 -2.27 8.27
CA ALA A 101 -8.87 -3.72 8.32
C ALA A 101 -9.77 -4.30 9.42
N LEU A 102 -9.75 -3.70 10.61
CA LEU A 102 -10.59 -4.13 11.73
C LEU A 102 -12.07 -3.96 11.39
N SER A 103 -12.45 -2.87 10.76
CA SER A 103 -13.84 -2.61 10.40
C SER A 103 -14.40 -3.59 9.36
N LYS A 104 -13.52 -4.23 8.59
CA LYS A 104 -13.89 -5.17 7.52
C LYS A 104 -13.48 -6.61 7.80
N ASP A 105 -13.10 -6.89 9.04
CA ASP A 105 -12.69 -8.24 9.49
C ASP A 105 -11.51 -8.81 8.69
N VAL A 106 -10.62 -7.97 8.22
CA VAL A 106 -9.38 -8.41 7.58
C VAL A 106 -8.39 -8.82 8.68
N THR A 107 -7.94 -10.07 8.66
CA THR A 107 -7.11 -10.62 9.73
C THR A 107 -5.64 -10.79 9.37
N GLY A 108 -5.32 -10.86 8.10
CA GLY A 108 -3.93 -11.03 7.67
C GLY A 108 -3.60 -10.09 6.52
N ILE A 109 -2.52 -9.35 6.64
CA ILE A 109 -2.06 -8.43 5.61
C ILE A 109 -0.59 -8.70 5.37
N ALA A 110 -0.23 -9.02 4.13
CA ALA A 110 1.17 -9.18 3.74
C ALA A 110 1.69 -7.85 3.21
N LEU A 111 2.87 -7.46 3.64
CA LEU A 111 3.51 -6.25 3.14
C LEU A 111 5.01 -6.47 2.99
N PRO A 112 5.66 -5.76 2.07
CA PRO A 112 7.11 -5.85 1.89
C PRO A 112 7.84 -5.26 3.09
N ALA A 113 9.14 -5.51 3.18
CA ALA A 113 9.96 -4.95 4.24
C ALA A 113 9.86 -3.42 4.21
N ILE A 114 9.30 -2.84 5.28
CA ILE A 114 8.96 -1.42 5.31
C ILE A 114 10.18 -0.54 5.14
N GLY A 115 11.25 -0.80 5.88
CA GLY A 115 12.43 0.04 5.80
C GLY A 115 13.10 0.03 4.44
N ALA A 116 13.17 -1.14 3.80
CA ALA A 116 13.84 -1.28 2.50
C ALA A 116 12.96 -0.90 1.33
N GLY A 117 11.64 -1.09 1.46
CA GLY A 117 10.70 -0.90 0.37
C GLY A 117 10.03 0.45 0.32
N LEU A 118 10.27 1.33 1.28
CA LEU A 118 9.52 2.57 1.42
C LEU A 118 10.43 3.81 1.39
N GLY A 119 10.93 4.14 0.19
CA GLY A 119 11.46 5.46 -0.07
C GLY A 119 12.64 5.91 0.77
N GLY A 120 13.48 4.99 1.21
CA GLY A 120 14.68 5.31 1.96
C GLY A 120 14.54 5.31 3.48
N LEU A 121 13.44 4.81 4.00
CA LEU A 121 13.35 4.48 5.42
C LEU A 121 14.18 3.23 5.68
N CYS A 122 15.00 3.24 6.65
CA CYS A 122 15.84 2.10 6.99
C CYS A 122 15.70 1.73 8.44
#